data_e120bb0c55d3d1a106e0fda8d0902019
#
_entry.id   e120bb0c55d3d1a106e0fda8d0902019
#
_cell.length_a   1.000
_cell.length_b   1.000
_cell.length_c   1.000
_cell.angle_alpha   90.00
_cell.angle_beta   90.00
_cell.angle_gamma   90.00
#
_symmetry.space_group_name_H-M   'P 1'
#
loop_
_entity.id
_entity.type
_entity.pdbx_description
1 polymer ?
#
loop_
_entity_poly.entity_id
_entity_poly.type
_entity_poly.pdbx_seq_one_letter_code
_entity_poly.pdbx_strand_id
1 'polypeptide(L)'
;MINEIKFMSINSGVTKRSFSDFGVILTSQEIGAPKPKIYTVNVEGMDGSLDLSEFFGEIKYENRTLKFTFETIEKISDWYAKVCIISSFLHGQKMKIYTWSEPDFYYVGRCTIDEYSSNAKLGKIVISCDCEAYKYKQNITTFNLTNGTNTVNNSRMTVFADLMNESEIKINNRVYGAGTHLRAIKLTCGANKLISDGTGILTFQEGEI
;
A
#
# COMPACT_ATOMS: atom_id res chain seq x y z
N MET A 1 16.07 18.79 8.21
CA MET A 1 15.89 17.54 7.42
C MET A 1 14.96 17.91 6.27
N ILE A 2 15.30 17.59 5.03
CA ILE A 2 14.45 17.92 3.87
C ILE A 2 13.39 16.83 3.76
N ASN A 3 12.13 17.23 3.67
CA ASN A 3 11.00 16.31 3.47
C ASN A 3 11.00 15.89 1.99
N GLU A 4 11.24 14.62 1.72
CA GLU A 4 11.25 14.08 0.36
C GLU A 4 10.35 12.86 0.21
N ILE A 5 9.84 12.66 -0.98
CA ILE A 5 9.07 11.48 -1.36
C ILE A 5 10.00 10.55 -2.13
N LYS A 6 9.97 9.27 -1.74
CA LYS A 6 10.72 8.22 -2.44
C LYS A 6 9.76 7.40 -3.30
N PHE A 7 10.05 7.29 -4.58
CA PHE A 7 9.31 6.49 -5.55
C PHE A 7 10.15 5.30 -5.98
N MET A 8 9.60 4.11 -5.88
CA MET A 8 10.24 2.87 -6.34
C MET A 8 9.37 2.21 -7.41
N SER A 9 9.90 2.05 -8.59
CA SER A 9 9.19 1.36 -9.68
C SER A 9 9.00 -0.13 -9.34
N ILE A 10 7.77 -0.61 -9.42
CA ILE A 10 7.45 -2.02 -9.18
C ILE A 10 8.05 -2.92 -10.27
N ASN A 11 8.08 -2.43 -11.51
CA ASN A 11 8.53 -3.21 -12.65
C ASN A 11 10.07 -3.34 -12.72
N SER A 12 10.80 -2.24 -12.45
CA SER A 12 12.26 -2.21 -12.59
C SER A 12 13.02 -2.25 -11.27
N GLY A 13 12.34 -2.05 -10.13
CA GLY A 13 12.99 -1.91 -8.81
C GLY A 13 13.77 -0.61 -8.62
N VAL A 14 13.88 0.23 -9.65
CA VAL A 14 14.61 1.49 -9.59
C VAL A 14 13.92 2.45 -8.63
N THR A 15 14.70 3.04 -7.76
CA THR A 15 14.24 4.00 -6.75
C THR A 15 14.77 5.39 -7.07
N LYS A 16 13.90 6.40 -6.99
CA LYS A 16 14.26 7.82 -7.07
C LYS A 16 13.53 8.64 -6.03
N ARG A 17 14.19 9.70 -5.58
CA ARG A 17 13.70 10.61 -4.53
C ARG A 17 13.47 12.00 -5.10
N SER A 18 12.44 12.68 -4.58
CA SER A 18 12.01 13.98 -5.11
C SER A 18 13.12 15.04 -5.01
N PHE A 19 13.82 15.13 -3.89
CA PHE A 19 14.89 16.13 -3.72
C PHE A 19 16.25 15.60 -4.20
N SER A 20 16.66 14.46 -3.69
CA SER A 20 18.03 13.95 -3.92
C SER A 20 18.32 13.61 -5.39
N ASP A 21 17.32 13.09 -6.14
CA ASP A 21 17.49 12.65 -7.52
C ASP A 21 16.91 13.62 -8.56
N PHE A 22 15.79 14.26 -8.22
CA PHE A 22 15.11 15.19 -9.13
C PHE A 22 15.35 16.66 -8.82
N GLY A 23 15.86 16.98 -7.62
CA GLY A 23 16.12 18.36 -7.20
C GLY A 23 14.85 19.20 -7.04
N VAL A 24 13.71 18.57 -6.71
CA VAL A 24 12.45 19.26 -6.46
C VAL A 24 12.06 19.14 -4.99
N ILE A 25 11.60 20.24 -4.41
CA ILE A 25 11.24 20.37 -3.01
C ILE A 25 9.74 20.13 -2.86
N LEU A 26 9.35 19.26 -1.93
CA LEU A 26 7.95 19.03 -1.56
C LEU A 26 7.39 20.26 -0.84
N THR A 27 6.36 20.90 -1.40
CA THR A 27 5.68 22.07 -0.83
C THR A 27 4.30 21.73 -0.29
N SER A 28 3.64 20.69 -0.82
CA SER A 28 2.37 20.18 -0.31
C SER A 28 2.26 18.68 -0.47
N GLN A 29 1.65 18.04 0.52
CA GLN A 29 1.31 16.62 0.51
C GLN A 29 -0.13 16.47 1.00
N GLU A 30 -0.95 15.80 0.20
CA GLU A 30 -2.32 15.43 0.55
C GLU A 30 -2.44 13.91 0.47
N ILE A 31 -2.90 13.28 1.54
CA ILE A 31 -3.15 11.85 1.61
C ILE A 31 -4.64 11.65 1.82
N GLY A 32 -5.35 11.25 0.76
CA GLY A 32 -6.78 10.95 0.83
C GLY A 32 -7.06 9.69 1.64
N ALA A 33 -8.11 9.70 2.45
CA ALA A 33 -8.62 8.49 3.08
C ALA A 33 -9.39 7.63 2.06
N PRO A 34 -9.26 6.29 2.08
CA PRO A 34 -10.03 5.43 1.21
C PRO A 34 -11.48 5.40 1.65
N LYS A 35 -12.41 5.53 0.70
CA LYS A 35 -13.84 5.48 1.00
C LYS A 35 -14.31 4.03 1.17
N PRO A 36 -15.17 3.73 2.16
CA PRO A 36 -15.81 2.43 2.26
C PRO A 36 -16.75 2.21 1.06
N LYS A 37 -16.76 1.01 0.51
CA LYS A 37 -17.73 0.60 -0.51
C LYS A 37 -19.03 0.25 0.19
N ILE A 38 -20.02 1.12 0.09
CA ILE A 38 -21.32 0.96 0.71
C ILE A 38 -22.27 0.37 -0.34
N TYR A 39 -22.98 -0.69 0.03
CA TYR A 39 -24.00 -1.31 -0.78
C TYR A 39 -25.33 -1.31 -0.03
N THR A 40 -26.27 -0.48 -0.48
CA THR A 40 -27.62 -0.36 0.12
C THR A 40 -28.69 -0.74 -0.89
N VAL A 41 -29.78 -1.33 -0.39
CA VAL A 41 -30.96 -1.71 -1.19
C VAL A 41 -32.19 -1.04 -0.60
N ASN A 42 -32.96 -0.37 -1.45
CA ASN A 42 -34.29 0.13 -1.08
C ASN A 42 -35.31 -0.98 -1.15
N VAL A 43 -36.06 -1.21 -0.07
CA VAL A 43 -37.13 -2.20 0.01
C VAL A 43 -38.44 -1.46 0.08
N GLU A 44 -39.40 -1.80 -0.82
CA GLU A 44 -40.74 -1.19 -0.81
C GLU A 44 -41.45 -1.45 0.52
N GLY A 45 -42.00 -0.39 1.11
CA GLY A 45 -42.70 -0.45 2.38
C GLY A 45 -41.80 -0.40 3.63
N MET A 46 -40.51 -0.20 3.46
CA MET A 46 -39.58 -0.01 4.57
C MET A 46 -39.07 1.43 4.59
N ASP A 47 -39.02 2.02 5.80
CA ASP A 47 -38.36 3.33 5.98
C ASP A 47 -36.87 3.16 5.89
N GLY A 48 -36.20 4.02 5.10
CA GLY A 48 -34.74 3.99 4.85
C GLY A 48 -34.33 2.90 3.86
N SER A 49 -33.05 2.55 3.88
CA SER A 49 -32.44 1.52 3.02
C SER A 49 -31.79 0.42 3.86
N LEU A 50 -31.85 -0.79 3.39
CA LEU A 50 -31.13 -1.92 3.98
C LEU A 50 -29.66 -1.85 3.60
N ASP A 51 -28.76 -1.77 4.57
CA ASP A 51 -27.31 -1.82 4.35
C ASP A 51 -26.83 -3.28 4.26
N LEU A 52 -26.27 -3.63 3.11
CA LEU A 52 -25.71 -4.95 2.82
C LEU A 52 -24.20 -4.90 2.61
N SER A 53 -23.53 -3.84 3.03
CA SER A 53 -22.10 -3.62 2.77
C SER A 53 -21.20 -4.72 3.33
N GLU A 54 -21.59 -5.34 4.45
CA GLU A 54 -20.87 -6.43 5.12
C GLU A 54 -21.46 -7.82 4.84
N PHE A 55 -22.50 -7.92 4.00
CA PHE A 55 -23.19 -9.19 3.73
C PHE A 55 -22.25 -10.28 3.17
N PHE A 56 -21.25 -9.89 2.39
CA PHE A 56 -20.24 -10.79 1.83
C PHE A 56 -18.94 -10.83 2.66
N GLY A 57 -18.96 -10.39 3.91
CA GLY A 57 -17.83 -10.36 4.82
C GLY A 57 -17.40 -8.95 5.18
N GLU A 58 -16.09 -8.76 5.42
CA GLU A 58 -15.55 -7.47 5.83
C GLU A 58 -15.80 -6.38 4.77
N ILE A 59 -16.03 -5.15 5.25
CA ILE A 59 -16.17 -3.97 4.39
C ILE A 59 -14.93 -3.80 3.49
N LYS A 60 -15.17 -3.44 2.25
CA LYS A 60 -14.12 -3.17 1.26
C LYS A 60 -14.03 -1.67 1.02
N TYR A 61 -12.87 -1.22 0.55
CA TYR A 61 -12.59 0.19 0.34
C TYR A 61 -12.27 0.47 -1.13
N GLU A 62 -12.56 1.69 -1.55
CA GLU A 62 -12.13 2.24 -2.83
C GLU A 62 -10.65 2.62 -2.77
N ASN A 63 -10.05 2.84 -3.91
CA ASN A 63 -8.72 3.43 -4.00
C ASN A 63 -8.68 4.79 -3.30
N ARG A 64 -7.49 5.19 -2.89
CA ARG A 64 -7.21 6.53 -2.35
C ARG A 64 -6.32 7.33 -3.30
N THR A 65 -6.46 8.64 -3.26
CA THR A 65 -5.58 9.53 -4.01
C THR A 65 -4.56 10.16 -3.08
N LEU A 66 -3.29 10.08 -3.48
CA LEU A 66 -2.21 10.89 -2.91
C LEU A 66 -1.89 12.00 -3.90
N LYS A 67 -1.72 13.23 -3.40
CA LYS A 67 -1.34 14.37 -4.23
C LYS A 67 -0.12 15.08 -3.64
N PHE A 68 0.86 15.31 -4.48
CA PHE A 68 2.12 15.94 -4.12
C PHE A 68 2.37 17.14 -5.01
N THR A 69 2.65 18.28 -4.39
CA THR A 69 3.11 19.47 -5.09
C THR A 69 4.59 19.69 -4.81
N PHE A 70 5.37 19.82 -5.87
CA PHE A 70 6.80 20.08 -5.79
C PHE A 70 7.14 21.38 -6.50
N GLU A 71 8.14 22.05 -5.97
CA GLU A 71 8.68 23.30 -6.54
C GLU A 71 10.21 23.24 -6.63
N THR A 72 10.76 24.02 -7.55
CA THR A 72 12.20 24.19 -7.70
C THR A 72 12.53 25.59 -8.15
N ILE A 73 13.72 26.06 -7.75
CA ILE A 73 14.26 27.35 -8.19
C ILE A 73 15.28 27.04 -9.29
N GLU A 74 14.83 27.10 -10.55
CA GLU A 74 15.69 26.84 -11.71
C GLU A 74 15.35 27.77 -12.89
N LYS A 75 16.27 27.82 -13.85
CA LYS A 75 16.02 28.51 -15.12
C LYS A 75 14.93 27.76 -15.89
N ILE A 76 14.10 28.49 -16.63
CA ILE A 76 12.99 27.92 -17.41
C ILE A 76 13.46 26.84 -18.38
N SER A 77 14.62 27.01 -19.04
CA SER A 77 15.18 26.04 -19.98
C SER A 77 15.44 24.66 -19.31
N ASP A 78 15.96 24.70 -18.09
CA ASP A 78 16.36 23.48 -17.36
C ASP A 78 15.13 22.83 -16.69
N TRP A 79 14.13 23.64 -16.37
CA TRP A 79 12.88 23.16 -15.79
C TRP A 79 12.13 22.18 -16.71
N TYR A 80 11.92 22.51 -17.99
CA TYR A 80 11.23 21.62 -18.92
C TYR A 80 12.01 20.32 -19.18
N ALA A 81 13.34 20.36 -19.22
CA ALA A 81 14.16 19.17 -19.30
C ALA A 81 13.98 18.27 -18.06
N LYS A 82 13.94 18.88 -16.87
CA LYS A 82 13.66 18.18 -15.61
C LYS A 82 12.27 17.55 -15.59
N VAL A 83 11.25 18.26 -16.03
CA VAL A 83 9.88 17.73 -16.17
C VAL A 83 9.87 16.49 -17.07
N CYS A 84 10.57 16.51 -18.20
CA CYS A 84 10.68 15.34 -19.07
C CYS A 84 11.29 14.13 -18.35
N ILE A 85 12.34 14.33 -17.56
CA ILE A 85 12.99 13.26 -16.78
C ILE A 85 12.03 12.69 -15.72
N ILE A 86 11.34 13.55 -14.98
CA ILE A 86 10.36 13.16 -13.97
C ILE A 86 9.19 12.40 -14.63
N SER A 87 8.67 12.92 -15.73
CA SER A 87 7.56 12.32 -16.47
C SER A 87 7.92 10.94 -17.02
N SER A 88 9.09 10.78 -17.59
CA SER A 88 9.56 9.50 -18.13
C SER A 88 9.68 8.42 -17.04
N PHE A 89 9.95 8.81 -15.81
CA PHE A 89 10.07 7.88 -14.69
C PHE A 89 8.74 7.58 -14.01
N LEU A 90 7.87 8.59 -13.82
CA LEU A 90 6.67 8.49 -12.98
C LEU A 90 5.36 8.35 -13.76
N HIS A 91 5.21 9.08 -14.89
CA HIS A 91 3.90 9.22 -15.53
C HIS A 91 3.39 7.88 -16.06
N GLY A 92 2.20 7.48 -15.59
CA GLY A 92 1.55 6.23 -15.96
C GLY A 92 2.16 4.98 -15.30
N GLN A 93 3.19 5.09 -14.46
CA GLN A 93 3.86 3.95 -13.85
C GLN A 93 3.26 3.57 -12.50
N LYS A 94 3.23 2.25 -12.19
CA LYS A 94 2.85 1.75 -10.87
C LYS A 94 4.07 1.74 -9.96
N MET A 95 3.96 2.46 -8.84
CA MET A 95 5.05 2.73 -7.90
C MET A 95 4.74 2.29 -6.49
N LYS A 96 5.78 1.95 -5.73
CA LYS A 96 5.75 2.02 -4.26
C LYS A 96 6.17 3.44 -3.88
N ILE A 97 5.35 4.10 -3.08
CA ILE A 97 5.50 5.51 -2.69
C ILE A 97 5.73 5.55 -1.19
N TYR A 98 6.86 6.10 -0.79
CA TYR A 98 7.24 6.25 0.60
C TYR A 98 7.22 7.74 0.95
N THR A 99 6.46 8.06 2.00
CA THR A 99 6.32 9.44 2.47
C THR A 99 7.17 9.66 3.71
N TRP A 100 7.63 10.88 3.91
CA TRP A 100 8.37 11.25 5.11
C TRP A 100 7.49 11.27 6.37
N SER A 101 6.17 11.52 6.21
CA SER A 101 5.21 11.61 7.31
C SER A 101 4.85 10.25 7.92
N GLU A 102 5.02 9.17 7.15
CA GLU A 102 4.72 7.80 7.59
C GLU A 102 5.89 6.86 7.22
N PRO A 103 7.03 6.97 7.93
CA PRO A 103 8.27 6.29 7.56
C PRO A 103 8.21 4.76 7.61
N ASP A 104 7.25 4.19 8.36
CA ASP A 104 7.11 2.74 8.49
C ASP A 104 6.23 2.11 7.40
N PHE A 105 5.62 2.94 6.55
CA PHE A 105 4.68 2.50 5.53
C PHE A 105 5.10 2.90 4.12
N TYR A 106 4.49 2.23 3.15
CA TYR A 106 4.49 2.64 1.75
C TYR A 106 3.11 2.45 1.13
N TYR A 107 2.84 3.23 0.11
CA TYR A 107 1.64 3.13 -0.71
C TYR A 107 1.97 2.47 -2.05
N VAL A 108 1.01 1.80 -2.64
CA VAL A 108 1.13 1.20 -3.97
C VAL A 108 0.11 1.86 -4.88
N GLY A 109 0.56 2.54 -5.91
CA GLY A 109 -0.35 3.25 -6.80
C GLY A 109 0.26 3.62 -8.15
N ARG A 110 -0.60 4.10 -9.05
CA ARG A 110 -0.20 4.60 -10.35
C ARG A 110 -0.06 6.11 -10.29
N CYS A 111 1.13 6.60 -10.63
CA CYS A 111 1.43 8.02 -10.61
C CYS A 111 1.04 8.68 -11.93
N THR A 112 0.49 9.89 -11.84
CA THR A 112 0.12 10.75 -12.98
C THR A 112 0.64 12.15 -12.69
N ILE A 113 1.22 12.79 -13.68
CA ILE A 113 1.52 14.21 -13.62
C ILE A 113 0.27 14.96 -14.06
N ASP A 114 -0.34 15.70 -13.14
CA ASP A 114 -1.57 16.45 -13.39
C ASP A 114 -1.29 17.75 -14.14
N GLU A 115 -0.31 18.48 -13.63
CA GLU A 115 0.08 19.77 -14.21
C GLU A 115 1.55 20.08 -13.90
N TYR A 116 2.14 20.89 -14.75
CA TYR A 116 3.41 21.56 -14.48
C TYR A 116 3.39 22.96 -15.05
N SER A 117 4.01 23.88 -14.36
CA SER A 117 4.07 25.30 -14.77
C SER A 117 5.41 25.89 -14.39
N SER A 118 5.74 26.99 -15.00
CA SER A 118 6.90 27.79 -14.62
C SER A 118 6.56 29.26 -14.74
N ASN A 119 6.96 30.04 -13.74
CA ASN A 119 7.14 31.47 -13.88
C ASN A 119 8.65 31.78 -14.03
N ALA A 120 9.03 33.04 -14.16
CA ALA A 120 10.42 33.42 -14.46
C ALA A 120 11.50 32.85 -13.50
N LYS A 121 11.12 32.34 -12.33
CA LYS A 121 12.06 31.86 -11.28
C LYS A 121 11.68 30.54 -10.63
N LEU A 122 10.40 30.14 -10.70
CA LEU A 122 9.90 28.95 -9.99
C LEU A 122 9.26 28.00 -10.98
N GLY A 123 9.72 26.76 -10.96
CA GLY A 123 9.05 25.62 -11.58
C GLY A 123 8.17 24.92 -10.56
N LYS A 124 6.96 24.54 -10.96
CA LYS A 124 5.99 23.78 -10.15
C LYS A 124 5.54 22.55 -10.92
N ILE A 125 5.44 21.41 -10.22
CA ILE A 125 4.87 20.18 -10.75
C ILE A 125 3.94 19.56 -9.70
N VAL A 126 2.78 19.09 -10.16
CA VAL A 126 1.80 18.39 -9.34
C VAL A 126 1.68 16.96 -9.82
N ILE A 127 1.83 16.03 -8.89
CA ILE A 127 1.78 14.59 -9.14
C ILE A 127 0.66 14.02 -8.28
N SER A 128 -0.30 13.37 -8.92
CA SER A 128 -1.31 12.55 -8.24
C SER A 128 -0.99 11.07 -8.40
N CYS A 129 -1.39 10.29 -7.41
CA CYS A 129 -1.19 8.85 -7.42
C CYS A 129 -2.48 8.17 -6.99
N ASP A 130 -3.09 7.40 -7.90
CA ASP A 130 -4.22 6.53 -7.58
C ASP A 130 -3.68 5.26 -6.92
N CYS A 131 -3.84 5.18 -5.60
CA CYS A 131 -3.26 4.16 -4.76
C CYS A 131 -4.29 3.15 -4.28
N GLU A 132 -3.83 1.93 -4.04
CA GLU A 132 -4.61 0.91 -3.35
C GLU A 132 -5.12 1.44 -2.00
N ALA A 133 -6.24 0.91 -1.52
CA ALA A 133 -6.90 1.39 -0.31
C ALA A 133 -6.00 1.36 0.92
N TYR A 134 -5.16 0.34 1.02
CA TYR A 134 -4.29 0.12 2.17
C TYR A 134 -2.89 0.68 1.92
N LYS A 135 -2.27 1.21 2.99
CA LYS A 135 -0.82 1.41 3.10
C LYS A 135 -0.21 0.15 3.69
N TYR A 136 0.99 -0.20 3.27
CA TYR A 136 1.66 -1.45 3.65
C TYR A 136 2.83 -1.15 4.56
N LYS A 137 3.02 -1.94 5.63
CA LYS A 137 4.23 -1.85 6.45
C LYS A 137 5.47 -2.15 5.61
N GLN A 138 6.58 -1.45 5.85
CA GLN A 138 7.82 -1.70 5.11
C GLN A 138 8.40 -3.08 5.40
N ASN A 139 8.30 -3.51 6.64
CA ASN A 139 8.79 -4.81 7.09
C ASN A 139 7.73 -5.90 6.92
N ILE A 140 8.16 -7.05 6.44
CA ILE A 140 7.36 -8.26 6.41
C ILE A 140 7.23 -8.78 7.85
N THR A 141 6.02 -9.09 8.27
CA THR A 141 5.75 -9.68 9.59
C THR A 141 6.03 -11.17 9.52
N THR A 142 6.83 -11.65 10.48
CA THR A 142 7.16 -13.06 10.63
C THR A 142 6.60 -13.57 11.95
N PHE A 143 5.96 -14.73 11.92
CA PHE A 143 5.41 -15.39 13.12
C PHE A 143 5.84 -16.86 13.17
N ASN A 144 6.45 -17.26 14.28
CA ASN A 144 6.86 -18.63 14.50
C ASN A 144 5.69 -19.45 15.08
N LEU A 145 5.20 -20.41 14.32
CA LEU A 145 4.20 -21.38 14.78
C LEU A 145 4.87 -22.41 15.71
N THR A 146 4.17 -22.73 16.77
CA THR A 146 4.54 -23.80 17.71
C THR A 146 3.44 -24.84 17.77
N ASN A 147 3.77 -26.04 18.21
CA ASN A 147 2.77 -27.09 18.45
C ASN A 147 1.73 -26.58 19.48
N GLY A 148 0.45 -26.74 19.16
CA GLY A 148 -0.68 -26.29 19.96
C GLY A 148 -1.41 -25.09 19.37
N THR A 149 -1.95 -24.24 20.24
CA THR A 149 -2.72 -23.07 19.84
C THR A 149 -1.83 -21.84 19.72
N ASN A 150 -1.82 -21.26 18.53
CA ASN A 150 -1.12 -20.01 18.22
C ASN A 150 -2.13 -18.90 17.97
N THR A 151 -1.84 -17.68 18.47
CA THR A 151 -2.66 -16.50 18.17
C THR A 151 -1.83 -15.53 17.36
N VAL A 152 -2.19 -15.39 16.07
CA VAL A 152 -1.54 -14.49 15.13
C VAL A 152 -2.38 -13.21 15.01
N ASN A 153 -1.82 -12.09 15.44
CA ASN A 153 -2.47 -10.80 15.27
C ASN A 153 -2.13 -10.23 13.89
N ASN A 154 -3.15 -9.82 13.17
CA ASN A 154 -3.03 -9.12 11.90
C ASN A 154 -3.68 -7.73 12.05
N SER A 155 -3.10 -6.72 11.40
CA SER A 155 -3.65 -5.37 11.43
C SER A 155 -5.01 -5.29 10.70
N ARG A 156 -5.25 -4.35 9.83
CA ARG A 156 -6.60 -4.09 9.32
C ARG A 156 -6.94 -4.82 8.02
N MET A 157 -5.95 -5.11 7.23
CA MET A 157 -6.15 -5.77 5.93
C MET A 157 -6.19 -7.29 6.07
N THR A 158 -7.22 -7.94 5.50
CA THR A 158 -7.17 -9.41 5.34
C THR A 158 -6.01 -9.78 4.41
N VAL A 159 -5.09 -10.61 4.90
CA VAL A 159 -3.90 -11.04 4.16
C VAL A 159 -3.84 -12.56 4.02
N PHE A 160 -3.01 -13.03 3.11
CA PHE A 160 -2.66 -14.44 2.99
C PHE A 160 -1.20 -14.59 3.37
N ALA A 161 -0.94 -15.33 4.46
CA ALA A 161 0.40 -15.63 4.91
C ALA A 161 0.99 -16.80 4.11
N ASP A 162 2.27 -16.70 3.81
CA ASP A 162 3.07 -17.80 3.32
C ASP A 162 3.53 -18.64 4.50
N LEU A 163 3.56 -19.96 4.34
CA LEU A 163 4.02 -20.92 5.35
C LEU A 163 5.30 -21.58 4.87
N MET A 164 6.30 -21.61 5.73
CA MET A 164 7.51 -22.40 5.57
C MET A 164 7.64 -23.38 6.73
N ASN A 165 7.79 -24.67 6.42
CA ASN A 165 7.92 -25.76 7.40
C ASN A 165 8.94 -26.80 6.93
N GLU A 166 9.69 -27.38 7.86
CA GLU A 166 10.73 -28.37 7.56
C GLU A 166 10.19 -29.80 7.51
N SER A 167 9.08 -30.07 8.16
CA SER A 167 8.39 -31.36 8.20
C SER A 167 6.90 -31.17 7.92
N GLU A 168 6.20 -32.26 7.63
CA GLU A 168 4.74 -32.19 7.49
C GLU A 168 4.10 -31.61 8.74
N ILE A 169 3.16 -30.68 8.53
CA ILE A 169 2.44 -29.95 9.59
C ILE A 169 0.95 -29.87 9.24
N LYS A 170 0.11 -30.02 10.25
CA LYS A 170 -1.33 -29.82 10.13
C LYS A 170 -1.73 -28.51 10.83
N ILE A 171 -2.38 -27.63 10.12
CA ILE A 171 -2.88 -26.35 10.65
C ILE A 171 -4.39 -26.27 10.38
N ASN A 172 -5.20 -26.10 11.44
CA ASN A 172 -6.66 -26.02 11.35
C ASN A 172 -7.28 -27.11 10.45
N ASN A 173 -6.90 -28.37 10.64
CA ASN A 173 -7.35 -29.54 9.87
C ASN A 173 -6.83 -29.65 8.43
N ARG A 174 -5.99 -28.75 7.95
CA ARG A 174 -5.33 -28.83 6.65
C ARG A 174 -3.88 -29.28 6.81
N VAL A 175 -3.47 -30.27 6.03
CA VAL A 175 -2.11 -30.81 6.03
C VAL A 175 -1.28 -30.08 4.98
N TYR A 176 -0.05 -29.71 5.37
CA TYR A 176 0.96 -29.11 4.52
C TYR A 176 2.22 -29.98 4.60
N GLY A 177 2.70 -30.48 3.47
CA GLY A 177 3.97 -31.20 3.39
C GLY A 177 5.15 -30.28 3.74
N ALA A 178 6.36 -30.86 3.89
CA ALA A 178 7.56 -30.06 4.09
C ALA A 178 7.81 -29.09 2.90
N GLY A 179 8.18 -27.84 3.18
CA GLY A 179 8.52 -26.87 2.16
C GLY A 179 7.91 -25.48 2.37
N THR A 180 7.83 -24.71 1.29
CA THR A 180 7.24 -23.36 1.27
C THR A 180 5.89 -23.39 0.54
N HIS A 181 4.86 -22.92 1.21
CA HIS A 181 3.49 -22.85 0.70
C HIS A 181 3.05 -21.40 0.60
N LEU A 182 2.93 -20.90 -0.63
CA LEU A 182 2.52 -19.51 -0.87
C LEU A 182 1.03 -19.33 -0.59
N ARG A 183 0.67 -18.22 0.08
CA ARG A 183 -0.72 -17.86 0.39
C ARG A 183 -1.49 -18.98 1.11
N ALA A 184 -0.81 -19.70 1.97
CA ALA A 184 -1.31 -20.91 2.61
C ALA A 184 -2.45 -20.62 3.60
N ILE A 185 -2.32 -19.53 4.39
CA ILE A 185 -3.20 -19.25 5.52
C ILE A 185 -3.81 -17.84 5.36
N LYS A 186 -5.14 -17.80 5.36
CA LYS A 186 -5.88 -16.53 5.39
C LYS A 186 -5.89 -15.99 6.82
N LEU A 187 -5.42 -14.77 7.01
CA LEU A 187 -5.48 -14.02 8.26
C LEU A 187 -6.44 -12.83 8.09
N THR A 188 -7.49 -12.83 8.89
CA THR A 188 -8.45 -11.70 8.95
C THR A 188 -7.96 -10.63 9.89
N CYS A 189 -8.61 -9.47 9.91
CA CYS A 189 -8.32 -8.40 10.87
C CYS A 189 -8.42 -8.92 12.31
N GLY A 190 -7.47 -8.53 13.15
CA GLY A 190 -7.43 -8.88 14.57
C GLY A 190 -6.74 -10.21 14.87
N ALA A 191 -7.21 -10.89 15.91
CA ALA A 191 -6.60 -12.12 16.43
C ALA A 191 -7.08 -13.35 15.67
N ASN A 192 -6.15 -14.04 15.02
CA ASN A 192 -6.40 -15.29 14.29
C ASN A 192 -5.89 -16.47 15.11
N LYS A 193 -6.77 -17.37 15.49
CA LYS A 193 -6.43 -18.59 16.24
C LYS A 193 -6.10 -19.70 15.27
N LEU A 194 -4.88 -20.20 15.34
CA LEU A 194 -4.36 -21.32 14.53
C LEU A 194 -3.97 -22.47 15.44
N ILE A 195 -4.48 -23.65 15.17
CA ILE A 195 -4.12 -24.88 15.90
C ILE A 195 -3.17 -25.66 15.00
N SER A 196 -1.96 -25.90 15.49
CA SER A 196 -0.89 -26.59 14.77
C SER A 196 -0.40 -27.80 15.56
N ASP A 197 -0.05 -28.89 14.87
CA ASP A 197 0.58 -30.07 15.46
C ASP A 197 2.10 -30.10 15.29
N GLY A 198 2.68 -29.05 14.73
CA GLY A 198 4.11 -28.93 14.49
C GLY A 198 4.59 -27.48 14.54
N THR A 199 5.78 -27.25 13.99
CA THR A 199 6.45 -25.96 13.93
C THR A 199 6.55 -25.45 12.49
N GLY A 200 6.49 -24.14 12.30
CA GLY A 200 6.65 -23.49 11.01
C GLY A 200 6.79 -21.98 11.14
N ILE A 201 7.05 -21.32 10.05
CA ILE A 201 7.19 -19.86 10.00
C ILE A 201 6.13 -19.31 9.06
N LEU A 202 5.31 -18.40 9.57
CA LEU A 202 4.39 -17.61 8.76
C LEU A 202 5.03 -16.27 8.42
N THR A 203 4.93 -15.86 7.15
CA THR A 203 5.34 -14.54 6.71
C THR A 203 4.20 -13.86 5.96
N PHE A 204 3.93 -12.61 6.27
CA PHE A 204 2.86 -11.85 5.63
C PHE A 204 3.11 -10.35 5.68
N GLN A 205 2.52 -9.65 4.72
CA GLN A 205 2.61 -8.20 4.60
C GLN A 205 1.37 -7.56 5.20
N GLU A 206 1.53 -6.88 6.33
CA GLU A 206 0.43 -6.16 6.95
C GLU A 206 0.09 -4.87 6.21
N GLY A 207 -1.20 -4.51 6.22
CA GLY A 207 -1.70 -3.27 5.67
C GLY A 207 -2.65 -2.56 6.64
N GLU A 208 -2.62 -1.21 6.59
CA GLU A 208 -3.48 -0.31 7.36
C GLU A 208 -4.20 0.68 6.44
N ILE A 209 -5.28 1.27 6.94
CA ILE A 209 -6.04 2.31 6.22
C ILE A 209 -5.43 3.67 6.46
#